data_6ae95538a36f285bf75f6ea6a349c51d
#
_entry.id   6ae95538a36f285bf75f6ea6a349c51d
#
_cell.length_a   1.000
_cell.length_b   1.000
_cell.length_c   1.000
_cell.angle_alpha   90.00
_cell.angle_beta   90.00
_cell.angle_gamma   90.00
#
_symmetry.space_group_name_H-M   'P 1'
#
loop_
_entity.id
_entity.type
_entity.pdbx_description
1 polymer ?
#
loop_
_entity_poly.entity_id
_entity_poly.type
_entity_poly.pdbx_seq_one_letter_code
_entity_poly.pdbx_strand_id
1 'polypeptide(L)'
;MNILAPLQPRLDIEVAFDLICPWCYLGVRRLRRALRARPDIIPELGWRPFLLNPDIPPGGVSRAEFVARKFGGEDRARRLQNAL
;
A
#
# COMPACT_ATOMS: atom_id res chain seq x y z
N MET A 1 -23.56 31.12 0.07
CA MET A 1 -22.25 30.58 0.43
C MET A 1 -21.80 31.22 1.73
N ASN A 2 -21.38 30.43 2.69
CA ASN A 2 -20.86 30.94 3.95
C ASN A 2 -19.33 31.13 3.85
N ILE A 3 -18.89 32.35 3.63
CA ILE A 3 -17.48 32.66 3.50
C ILE A 3 -16.71 32.59 4.82
N LEU A 4 -17.41 32.53 5.93
CA LEU A 4 -16.81 32.43 7.25
C LEU A 4 -16.66 30.99 7.72
N ALA A 5 -17.22 30.02 7.00
CA ALA A 5 -17.02 28.62 7.32
C ALA A 5 -15.55 28.24 7.09
N PRO A 6 -14.93 27.54 8.03
CA PRO A 6 -13.57 27.08 7.82
C PRO A 6 -13.50 26.16 6.62
N LEU A 7 -12.53 26.38 5.74
CA LEU A 7 -12.26 25.48 4.65
C LEU A 7 -11.64 24.21 5.20
N GLN A 8 -12.23 23.07 4.86
CA GLN A 8 -11.61 21.79 5.21
C GLN A 8 -10.37 21.59 4.33
N PRO A 9 -9.24 21.24 4.92
CA PRO A 9 -8.04 21.00 4.13
C PRO A 9 -8.24 19.80 3.20
N ARG A 10 -7.94 19.98 1.94
CA ARG A 10 -7.94 18.92 0.94
C ARG A 10 -6.54 18.38 0.79
N LEU A 11 -6.43 17.07 0.69
CA LEU A 11 -5.14 16.41 0.54
C LEU A 11 -5.21 15.46 -0.65
N ASP A 12 -4.44 15.78 -1.68
CA ASP A 12 -4.31 14.92 -2.85
C ASP A 12 -3.20 13.91 -2.59
N ILE A 13 -3.57 12.64 -2.59
CA ILE A 13 -2.62 11.55 -2.34
C ILE A 13 -2.63 10.64 -3.54
N GLU A 14 -1.47 10.45 -4.14
CA GLU A 14 -1.29 9.45 -5.18
C GLU A 14 -0.59 8.24 -4.60
N VAL A 15 -1.20 7.07 -4.73
CA VAL A 15 -0.66 5.83 -4.22
C VAL A 15 -0.17 4.98 -5.37
N ALA A 16 1.14 4.81 -5.48
CA ALA A 16 1.74 3.86 -6.40
C ALA A 16 1.87 2.53 -5.67
N PHE A 17 1.32 1.47 -6.23
CA PHE A 17 1.23 0.18 -5.54
C PHE A 17 1.40 -0.99 -6.49
N ASP A 18 1.81 -2.12 -5.92
CA ASP A 18 1.87 -3.40 -6.60
C ASP A 18 1.02 -4.40 -5.82
N LEU A 19 0.10 -5.08 -6.53
CA LEU A 19 -0.79 -6.06 -5.90
C LEU A 19 -0.05 -7.26 -5.32
N ILE A 20 1.14 -7.54 -5.83
CA ILE A 20 1.97 -8.65 -5.36
C ILE A 20 2.73 -8.30 -4.08
N CYS A 21 2.89 -7.02 -3.80
CA CYS A 21 3.71 -6.55 -2.69
C CYS A 21 2.91 -6.55 -1.38
N PRO A 22 3.27 -7.36 -0.38
CA PRO A 22 2.57 -7.37 0.90
C PRO A 22 2.72 -6.05 1.66
N TRP A 23 3.82 -5.35 1.47
CA TRP A 23 4.05 -4.05 2.10
C TRP A 23 3.10 -2.98 1.56
N CYS A 24 2.74 -3.07 0.28
CA CYS A 24 1.76 -2.16 -0.32
C CYS A 24 0.38 -2.35 0.32
N TYR A 25 -0.04 -3.58 0.55
CA TYR A 25 -1.29 -3.88 1.24
C TYR A 25 -1.31 -3.28 2.65
N LEU A 26 -0.24 -3.50 3.41
CA LEU A 26 -0.12 -2.97 4.75
C LEU A 26 -0.12 -1.43 4.74
N GLY A 27 0.61 -0.83 3.81
CA GLY A 27 0.68 0.61 3.66
C GLY A 27 -0.67 1.24 3.37
N VAL A 28 -1.45 0.63 2.48
CA VAL A 28 -2.81 1.11 2.16
C VAL A 28 -3.72 1.02 3.37
N ARG A 29 -3.65 -0.06 4.12
CA ARG A 29 -4.46 -0.21 5.34
C ARG A 29 -4.10 0.84 6.38
N ARG A 30 -2.82 1.12 6.56
CA ARG A 30 -2.35 2.15 7.48
C ARG A 30 -2.75 3.55 7.03
N LEU A 31 -2.69 3.83 5.72
CA LEU A 31 -3.16 5.08 5.16
C LEU A 31 -4.64 5.30 5.45
N ARG A 32 -5.47 4.31 5.19
CA ARG A 32 -6.91 4.40 5.45
C ARG A 32 -7.20 4.62 6.92
N ARG A 33 -6.46 3.95 7.79
CA ARG A 33 -6.59 4.12 9.23
C ARG A 33 -6.24 5.54 9.66
N ALA A 34 -5.15 6.09 9.13
CA ALA A 34 -4.74 7.46 9.41
C ALA A 34 -5.77 8.47 8.95
N LEU A 35 -6.36 8.26 7.77
CA LEU A 35 -7.40 9.14 7.24
C LEU A 35 -8.68 9.08 8.08
N ARG A 36 -9.05 7.92 8.58
CA ARG A 36 -10.20 7.81 9.49
C ARG A 36 -9.96 8.54 10.82
N ALA A 37 -8.72 8.65 11.24
CA ALA A 37 -8.36 9.40 12.45
C ALA A 37 -8.37 10.91 12.25
N ARG A 38 -8.45 11.36 11.01
CA ARG A 38 -8.47 12.79 10.65
C ARG A 38 -9.67 13.11 9.76
N PRO A 39 -10.89 13.06 10.32
CA PRO A 39 -12.11 13.34 9.54
C PRO A 39 -12.22 14.80 9.11
N ASP A 40 -11.39 15.68 9.66
CA ASP A 40 -11.28 17.08 9.26
C ASP A 40 -10.63 17.27 7.88
N ILE A 41 -9.91 16.26 7.38
CA ILE A 41 -9.24 16.30 6.09
C ILE A 41 -10.10 15.64 5.02
N ILE A 42 -10.21 16.29 3.86
CA ILE A 42 -10.87 15.71 2.69
C ILE A 42 -9.79 15.08 1.81
N PRO A 43 -9.64 13.75 1.83
CA PRO A 43 -8.65 13.09 1.00
C PRO A 43 -9.18 12.86 -0.42
N GLU A 44 -8.33 13.07 -1.40
CA GLU A 44 -8.55 12.62 -2.77
C GLU A 44 -7.46 11.60 -3.09
N LEU A 45 -7.85 10.35 -3.23
CA LEU A 45 -6.92 9.25 -3.47
C LEU A 45 -6.89 8.92 -4.96
N GLY A 46 -5.71 8.99 -5.53
CA GLY A 46 -5.43 8.47 -6.87
C GLY A 46 -4.62 7.19 -6.75
N TRP A 47 -4.96 6.20 -7.56
CA TRP A 47 -4.30 4.90 -7.55
C TRP A 47 -3.51 4.72 -8.83
N ARG A 48 -2.25 4.35 -8.70
CA ARG A 48 -1.38 4.09 -9.84
C ARG A 48 -0.69 2.75 -9.68
N PRO A 49 -0.89 1.81 -10.58
CA PRO A 49 -0.15 0.55 -10.51
C PRO A 49 1.33 0.77 -10.79
N PHE A 50 2.16 0.02 -10.07
CA PHE A 50 3.61 0.05 -10.24
C PHE A 50 4.15 -1.36 -10.14
N LEU A 51 4.97 -1.76 -11.11
CA LEU A 51 5.55 -3.10 -11.15
C LEU A 51 6.86 -3.10 -10.39
N LEU A 52 6.84 -3.61 -9.15
CA LEU A 52 8.04 -3.78 -8.34
C LEU A 52 8.86 -4.99 -8.79
N ASN A 53 8.20 -5.97 -9.40
CA ASN A 53 8.82 -7.21 -9.86
C ASN A 53 8.50 -7.43 -11.34
N PRO A 54 9.05 -6.59 -12.25
CA PRO A 54 8.71 -6.66 -13.67
C PRO A 54 9.17 -7.93 -14.36
N ASP A 55 10.06 -8.69 -13.73
CA ASP A 55 10.60 -9.95 -14.22
C ASP A 55 9.69 -11.16 -13.97
N ILE A 56 8.61 -11.00 -13.21
CA ILE A 56 7.63 -12.07 -13.03
C ILE A 56 6.89 -12.29 -14.34
N PRO A 57 6.90 -13.52 -14.88
CA PRO A 57 6.23 -13.81 -16.15
C PRO A 57 4.70 -13.72 -16.00
N PRO A 58 3.95 -13.55 -17.12
CA PRO A 58 2.49 -13.45 -17.07
C PRO A 58 1.80 -14.65 -16.41
N GLY A 59 2.40 -15.84 -16.49
CA GLY A 59 1.90 -17.03 -15.80
C GLY A 59 2.16 -17.04 -14.31
N GLY A 60 2.90 -16.06 -13.82
CA GLY A 60 3.27 -15.98 -12.41
C GLY A 60 4.43 -16.89 -12.04
N VAL A 61 4.75 -16.87 -10.76
CA VAL A 61 5.72 -17.77 -10.14
C VAL A 61 5.10 -18.42 -8.92
N SER A 62 5.64 -19.53 -8.46
CA SER A 62 5.15 -20.14 -7.23
C SER A 62 5.42 -19.23 -6.04
N ARG A 63 4.59 -19.38 -4.99
CA ARG A 63 4.81 -18.64 -3.76
C ARG A 63 6.20 -18.92 -3.18
N ALA A 64 6.64 -20.18 -3.20
CA ALA A 64 7.95 -20.57 -2.67
C ALA A 64 9.08 -19.88 -3.42
N GLU A 65 9.00 -19.80 -4.74
CA GLU A 65 9.99 -19.11 -5.56
C GLU A 65 10.01 -17.61 -5.29
N PHE A 66 8.82 -17.00 -5.21
CA PHE A 66 8.70 -15.59 -4.91
C PHE A 66 9.29 -15.26 -3.53
N VAL A 67 8.96 -16.06 -2.52
CA VAL A 67 9.45 -15.88 -1.15
C VAL A 67 10.96 -16.06 -1.09
N ALA A 68 11.52 -17.04 -1.81
CA ALA A 68 12.95 -17.26 -1.86
C ALA A 68 13.69 -16.06 -2.45
N ARG A 69 13.16 -15.48 -3.52
CA ARG A 69 13.76 -14.31 -4.16
C ARG A 69 13.68 -13.05 -3.33
N LYS A 70 12.50 -12.81 -2.73
CA LYS A 70 12.23 -11.53 -2.04
C LYS A 70 12.71 -11.52 -0.61
N PHE A 71 12.53 -12.62 0.11
CA PHE A 71 12.80 -12.70 1.54
C PHE A 71 13.97 -13.60 1.90
N GLY A 72 14.50 -14.36 0.95
CA GLY A 72 15.57 -15.29 1.20
C GLY A 72 15.13 -16.62 1.80
N GLY A 73 13.80 -16.89 1.85
CA GLY A 73 13.25 -18.15 2.31
C GLY A 73 11.99 -17.99 3.13
N GLU A 74 11.28 -19.10 3.35
CA GLU A 74 9.99 -19.11 4.02
C GLU A 74 10.11 -18.72 5.50
N ASP A 75 11.15 -19.15 6.19
CA ASP A 75 11.34 -18.83 7.61
C ASP A 75 11.53 -17.34 7.82
N ARG A 76 12.33 -16.70 6.98
CA ARG A 76 12.54 -15.26 7.04
C ARG A 76 11.27 -14.50 6.71
N ALA A 77 10.52 -14.95 5.71
CA ALA A 77 9.24 -14.36 5.35
C ALA A 77 8.26 -14.41 6.52
N ARG A 78 8.18 -15.57 7.19
CA ARG A 78 7.29 -15.74 8.34
C ARG A 78 7.68 -14.83 9.49
N ARG A 79 8.97 -14.71 9.79
CA ARG A 79 9.44 -13.82 10.84
C ARG A 79 9.10 -12.36 10.55
N LEU A 80 9.26 -11.92 9.29
CA LEU A 80 8.92 -10.57 8.89
C LEU A 80 7.43 -10.31 8.97
N GLN A 81 6.62 -11.26 8.54
CA GLN A 81 5.16 -11.15 8.63
C GLN A 81 4.68 -11.09 10.08
N ASN A 82 5.28 -11.88 10.96
CA ASN A 82 4.91 -11.90 12.38
C ASN A 82 5.33 -10.61 13.10
N ALA A 83 6.33 -9.90 12.59
CA ALA A 83 6.77 -8.63 13.16
C ALA A 83 5.85 -7.45 12.81
N LEU A 84 4.94 -7.63 11.87
CA LEU A 84 4.01 -6.60 11.45
C LEU A 84 2.72 -6.65 12.28
#